data_2183ff91d24cf3c1a7b88eff059027d4
#
_entry.id   2183ff91d24cf3c1a7b88eff059027d4
#
_cell.length_a   1.000
_cell.length_b   1.000
_cell.length_c   1.000
_cell.angle_alpha   90.00
_cell.angle_beta   90.00
_cell.angle_gamma   90.00
#
_symmetry.space_group_name_H-M   'P 1'
#
loop_
_entity.id
_entity.type
_entity.pdbx_description
1 polymer ?
#
loop_
_entity_poly.entity_id
_entity_poly.type
_entity_poly.pdbx_seq_one_letter_code
_entity_poly.pdbx_strand_id
1 'polypeptide(L)'
;PHYAAGQWNVYATPGSLETYHLPPFAAAVKAGTSSIMPYYSKPAAAKSAVQHDLAGNTVEMKPYGFAYNKYFIDTMLRGQMGFDGYINSDTGIAHNMAWGVEMLDVPERIGFAVANAGVDIISGLFDNEAGMEAYNRGKNGYYETHPLPEGFAKEELTLTDEALDRAVARTLTELFALGMFENPYRDPDEAARIVATPSDWEAAADAHRRSVVLLKNDGTLPLTADKRANKKIYAEAFLKNAKHAADSTAALRKELANTCTLVDDPAQADFALLFVSPSSGEYFNATPGYLELDICEDKTVCNVDANGKPMADTHTETTLHG
;
A
#
# COMPACT_ATOMS: atom_id res chain seq x y z
N PRO A 1 -6.01 -3.59 -4.83
CA PRO A 1 -6.52 -3.49 -6.18
C PRO A 1 -5.80 -2.41 -6.97
N HIS A 2 -4.76 -2.82 -7.73
CA HIS A 2 -3.96 -1.93 -8.55
C HIS A 2 -4.61 -1.60 -9.90
N TYR A 3 -5.57 -2.41 -10.29
CA TYR A 3 -6.33 -2.22 -11.51
C TYR A 3 -7.71 -1.67 -11.20
N ALA A 4 -8.45 -1.33 -12.20
CA ALA A 4 -9.85 -0.93 -12.08
C ALA A 4 -10.16 -0.03 -10.87
N ALA A 5 -10.67 -0.60 -9.80
CA ALA A 5 -11.06 0.14 -8.61
C ALA A 5 -9.88 0.82 -7.89
N GLY A 6 -8.69 0.19 -7.89
CA GLY A 6 -7.52 0.73 -7.20
C GLY A 6 -6.82 1.90 -7.89
N GLN A 7 -7.14 2.18 -9.15
CA GLN A 7 -6.60 3.34 -9.86
C GLN A 7 -7.20 4.66 -9.38
N TRP A 8 -8.33 4.66 -8.68
CA TRP A 8 -9.05 5.86 -8.32
C TRP A 8 -9.24 6.01 -6.82
N ASN A 9 -8.87 7.17 -6.29
CA ASN A 9 -9.26 7.59 -4.94
C ASN A 9 -10.53 8.41 -5.00
N VAL A 10 -11.55 7.96 -4.28
CA VAL A 10 -12.83 8.66 -4.12
C VAL A 10 -12.94 9.15 -2.69
N TYR A 11 -13.08 10.43 -2.50
CA TYR A 11 -13.35 11.07 -1.21
C TYR A 11 -14.85 11.28 -1.08
N ALA A 12 -15.58 10.25 -0.67
CA ALA A 12 -17.05 10.26 -0.67
C ALA A 12 -17.67 11.24 0.33
N THR A 13 -16.97 11.52 1.43
CA THR A 13 -17.45 12.41 2.50
C THR A 13 -16.82 13.80 2.35
N PRO A 14 -17.61 14.89 2.37
CA PRO A 14 -17.08 16.25 2.39
C PRO A 14 -16.09 16.45 3.54
N GLY A 15 -14.96 17.05 3.27
CA GLY A 15 -13.96 17.35 4.30
C GLY A 15 -13.22 16.15 4.87
N SER A 16 -13.33 14.97 4.28
CA SER A 16 -12.64 13.77 4.79
C SER A 16 -11.13 13.85 4.64
N LEU A 17 -10.63 14.55 3.63
CA LEU A 17 -9.21 14.72 3.38
C LEU A 17 -8.54 15.42 4.56
N GLU A 18 -8.99 16.62 4.90
CA GLU A 18 -8.44 17.43 5.99
C GLU A 18 -8.75 16.85 7.38
N THR A 19 -9.86 16.11 7.52
CA THR A 19 -10.28 15.58 8.82
C THR A 19 -9.58 14.27 9.18
N TYR A 20 -9.40 13.37 8.21
CA TYR A 20 -8.95 12.01 8.48
C TYR A 20 -7.65 11.62 7.77
N HIS A 21 -7.37 12.18 6.58
CA HIS A 21 -6.25 11.73 5.77
C HIS A 21 -4.99 12.58 5.94
N LEU A 22 -5.10 13.89 6.01
CA LEU A 22 -3.94 14.77 6.19
C LEU A 22 -3.32 14.76 7.62
N PRO A 23 -4.10 14.65 8.73
CA PRO A 23 -3.53 14.71 10.06
C PRO A 23 -2.44 13.67 10.37
N PRO A 24 -2.54 12.39 9.95
CA PRO A 24 -1.47 11.43 10.14
C PRO A 24 -0.16 11.83 9.43
N PHE A 25 -0.25 12.36 8.20
CA PHE A 25 0.91 12.86 7.48
C PHE A 25 1.53 14.08 8.16
N ALA A 26 0.72 15.03 8.57
CA ALA A 26 1.20 16.20 9.32
C ALA A 26 1.89 15.79 10.63
N ALA A 27 1.35 14.79 11.33
CA ALA A 27 1.98 14.25 12.54
C ALA A 27 3.32 13.55 12.24
N ALA A 28 3.40 12.78 11.16
CA ALA A 28 4.63 12.11 10.75
C ALA A 28 5.72 13.13 10.33
N VAL A 29 5.35 14.15 9.56
CA VAL A 29 6.27 15.25 9.20
C VAL A 29 6.77 15.97 10.44
N LYS A 30 5.87 16.32 11.37
CA LYS A 30 6.23 16.94 12.64
C LYS A 30 7.16 16.06 13.50
N ALA A 31 7.04 14.75 13.40
CA ALA A 31 7.90 13.80 14.08
C ALA A 31 9.28 13.62 13.41
N GLY A 32 9.51 14.26 12.25
CA GLY A 32 10.80 14.23 11.55
C GLY A 32 10.98 13.04 10.62
N THR A 33 9.89 12.57 9.97
CA THR A 33 10.04 11.55 8.94
C THR A 33 10.96 12.05 7.82
N SER A 34 11.93 11.23 7.39
CA SER A 34 12.93 11.60 6.39
C SER A 34 12.48 11.33 4.96
N SER A 35 11.51 10.42 4.77
CA SER A 35 11.02 10.10 3.44
C SER A 35 9.53 9.79 3.41
N ILE A 36 8.91 10.00 2.27
CA ILE A 36 7.50 9.69 2.00
C ILE A 36 7.38 9.07 0.61
N MET A 37 6.49 8.08 0.49
CA MET A 37 6.16 7.42 -0.77
C MET A 37 4.74 7.81 -1.21
N PRO A 38 4.57 8.48 -2.35
CA PRO A 38 3.26 8.75 -2.92
C PRO A 38 2.65 7.48 -3.52
N TYR A 39 1.33 7.36 -3.39
CA TYR A 39 0.56 6.21 -3.85
C TYR A 39 0.24 6.29 -5.36
N TYR A 40 -0.06 5.16 -5.98
CA TYR A 40 -0.37 5.09 -7.42
C TYR A 40 -1.66 5.78 -7.82
N SER A 41 -2.70 5.69 -6.98
CA SER A 41 -4.05 6.12 -7.33
C SER A 41 -4.11 7.58 -7.72
N LYS A 42 -5.05 7.87 -8.60
CA LYS A 42 -5.38 9.23 -9.03
C LYS A 42 -6.70 9.69 -8.39
N PRO A 43 -6.81 10.94 -7.97
CA PRO A 43 -8.05 11.48 -7.44
C PRO A 43 -9.18 11.45 -8.48
N ALA A 44 -10.38 11.05 -8.05
CA ALA A 44 -11.58 11.00 -8.88
C ALA A 44 -12.48 12.20 -8.58
N ALA A 45 -12.18 13.37 -9.15
CA ALA A 45 -12.92 14.60 -8.89
C ALA A 45 -14.43 14.47 -9.09
N ALA A 46 -14.85 13.84 -10.20
CA ALA A 46 -16.29 13.68 -10.52
C ALA A 46 -17.08 12.78 -9.55
N LYS A 47 -16.37 11.97 -8.74
CA LYS A 47 -16.98 11.05 -7.76
C LYS A 47 -16.70 11.46 -6.32
N SER A 48 -15.87 12.47 -6.11
CA SER A 48 -15.49 12.95 -4.79
C SER A 48 -16.34 14.15 -4.38
N ALA A 49 -16.67 14.20 -3.10
CA ALA A 49 -17.21 15.41 -2.49
C ALA A 49 -16.12 16.48 -2.36
N VAL A 50 -16.52 17.73 -2.10
CA VAL A 50 -15.58 18.83 -1.89
C VAL A 50 -14.63 18.53 -0.75
N GLN A 51 -13.33 18.71 -1.00
CA GLN A 51 -12.26 18.53 -0.03
C GLN A 51 -11.48 19.82 0.12
N HIS A 52 -10.84 19.99 1.28
CA HIS A 52 -10.00 21.15 1.57
C HIS A 52 -8.59 20.71 1.96
N ASP A 53 -7.64 21.59 1.74
CA ASP A 53 -6.28 21.45 2.24
C ASP A 53 -6.16 21.97 3.69
N LEU A 54 -4.97 21.91 4.26
CA LEU A 54 -4.73 22.38 5.64
C LEU A 54 -4.91 23.90 5.82
N ALA A 55 -4.90 24.67 4.75
CA ALA A 55 -5.16 26.10 4.75
C ALA A 55 -6.65 26.44 4.50
N GLY A 56 -7.50 25.44 4.29
CA GLY A 56 -8.92 25.61 4.02
C GLY A 56 -9.27 25.91 2.55
N ASN A 57 -8.31 25.81 1.63
CA ASN A 57 -8.59 26.00 0.21
C ASN A 57 -9.22 24.72 -0.37
N THR A 58 -10.15 24.90 -1.30
CA THR A 58 -10.71 23.76 -2.05
C THR A 58 -9.62 23.10 -2.88
N VAL A 59 -9.48 21.79 -2.72
CA VAL A 59 -8.47 20.98 -3.44
C VAL A 59 -8.89 20.76 -4.89
N GLU A 60 -8.04 21.16 -5.82
CA GLU A 60 -8.17 20.79 -7.23
C GLU A 60 -7.67 19.34 -7.43
N MET A 61 -8.59 18.44 -7.72
CA MET A 61 -8.27 17.03 -7.89
C MET A 61 -7.92 16.71 -9.35
N LYS A 62 -6.67 17.00 -9.76
CA LYS A 62 -6.18 16.57 -11.07
C LYS A 62 -6.08 15.05 -11.12
N PRO A 63 -6.51 14.41 -12.23
CA PRO A 63 -6.56 12.96 -12.34
C PRO A 63 -5.19 12.32 -12.62
N TYR A 64 -4.17 12.75 -11.92
CA TYR A 64 -2.81 12.21 -11.97
C TYR A 64 -2.52 11.38 -10.74
N GLY A 65 -1.78 10.27 -10.89
CA GLY A 65 -1.24 9.52 -9.76
C GLY A 65 -0.49 10.46 -8.80
N PHE A 66 -0.49 10.15 -7.51
CA PHE A 66 0.04 11.09 -6.51
C PHE A 66 1.51 11.45 -6.75
N ALA A 67 2.31 10.56 -7.35
CA ALA A 67 3.70 10.87 -7.73
C ALA A 67 3.84 11.95 -8.81
N TYR A 68 2.77 12.24 -9.52
CA TYR A 68 2.72 13.28 -10.56
C TYR A 68 1.93 14.52 -10.12
N ASN A 69 1.38 14.51 -8.92
CA ASN A 69 0.47 15.54 -8.48
C ASN A 69 1.18 16.62 -7.67
N LYS A 70 1.62 17.68 -8.37
CA LYS A 70 2.31 18.81 -7.77
C LYS A 70 1.57 19.41 -6.58
N TYR A 71 0.23 19.51 -6.64
CA TYR A 71 -0.54 20.14 -5.56
C TYR A 71 -0.37 19.36 -4.24
N PHE A 72 -0.46 18.02 -4.29
CA PHE A 72 -0.30 17.19 -3.09
C PHE A 72 1.14 17.15 -2.60
N ILE A 73 2.12 17.09 -3.50
CA ILE A 73 3.54 17.00 -3.11
C ILE A 73 4.11 18.36 -2.74
N ASP A 74 4.04 19.30 -3.67
CA ASP A 74 4.75 20.57 -3.49
C ASP A 74 3.94 21.53 -2.59
N THR A 75 2.66 21.76 -2.89
CA THR A 75 1.85 22.71 -2.14
C THR A 75 1.47 22.20 -0.75
N MET A 76 0.86 21.01 -0.65
CA MET A 76 0.40 20.52 0.65
C MET A 76 1.52 19.91 1.49
N LEU A 77 2.23 18.92 0.98
CA LEU A 77 3.22 18.20 1.78
C LEU A 77 4.42 19.09 2.11
N ARG A 78 5.03 19.71 1.10
CA ARG A 78 6.20 20.57 1.32
C ARG A 78 5.81 21.95 1.85
N GLY A 79 4.84 22.60 1.21
CA GLY A 79 4.47 23.97 1.55
C GLY A 79 3.69 24.08 2.87
N GLN A 80 2.61 23.31 3.03
CA GLN A 80 1.73 23.46 4.20
C GLN A 80 2.18 22.62 5.40
N MET A 81 2.71 21.42 5.19
CA MET A 81 3.21 20.56 6.28
C MET A 81 4.67 20.82 6.63
N GLY A 82 5.44 21.47 5.74
CA GLY A 82 6.86 21.75 5.96
C GLY A 82 7.78 20.55 5.80
N PHE A 83 7.40 19.58 4.96
CA PHE A 83 8.23 18.40 4.70
C PHE A 83 9.47 18.78 3.89
N ASP A 84 10.64 18.56 4.44
CA ASP A 84 11.95 18.86 3.86
C ASP A 84 12.74 17.61 3.40
N GLY A 85 12.25 16.41 3.73
CA GLY A 85 12.85 15.14 3.33
C GLY A 85 12.69 14.82 1.84
N TYR A 86 13.10 13.62 1.45
CA TYR A 86 12.99 13.17 0.06
C TYR A 86 11.72 12.34 -0.20
N ILE A 87 11.29 12.37 -1.45
CA ILE A 87 10.15 11.57 -1.94
C ILE A 87 10.68 10.46 -2.84
N ASN A 88 10.50 9.22 -2.38
CA ASN A 88 10.74 8.03 -3.16
C ASN A 88 9.40 7.56 -3.75
N SER A 89 9.26 7.58 -5.07
CA SER A 89 8.01 7.13 -5.69
C SER A 89 7.73 5.66 -5.39
N ASP A 90 6.49 5.25 -5.57
CA ASP A 90 6.19 3.82 -5.66
C ASP A 90 6.79 3.23 -6.94
N THR A 91 6.92 1.89 -6.97
CA THR A 91 7.65 1.16 -8.03
C THR A 91 6.95 1.23 -9.38
N GLY A 92 7.69 1.52 -10.43
CA GLY A 92 7.21 1.41 -11.82
C GLY A 92 6.31 2.53 -12.29
N ILE A 93 6.27 3.68 -11.63
CA ILE A 93 5.44 4.82 -12.05
C ILE A 93 5.78 5.28 -13.48
N ALA A 94 7.05 5.27 -13.88
CA ALA A 94 7.46 5.69 -15.22
C ALA A 94 7.09 4.69 -16.32
N HIS A 95 6.80 3.44 -15.99
CA HIS A 95 6.47 2.39 -16.96
C HIS A 95 4.99 2.01 -16.93
N ASN A 96 4.63 0.97 -16.20
CA ASN A 96 3.31 0.34 -16.25
C ASN A 96 2.31 0.86 -15.21
N MET A 97 2.74 1.71 -14.29
CA MET A 97 1.88 2.34 -13.25
C MET A 97 1.73 3.87 -13.46
N ALA A 98 1.83 4.31 -14.70
CA ALA A 98 1.78 5.73 -15.10
C ALA A 98 0.34 6.26 -15.18
N TRP A 99 -0.46 6.03 -14.15
CA TRP A 99 -1.87 6.34 -14.18
C TRP A 99 -2.17 7.84 -14.18
N GLY A 100 -2.90 8.24 -15.21
CA GLY A 100 -3.27 9.63 -15.48
C GLY A 100 -2.29 10.38 -16.37
N VAL A 101 -1.15 9.77 -16.69
CA VAL A 101 -0.12 10.31 -17.59
C VAL A 101 0.29 9.29 -18.67
N GLU A 102 -0.62 8.41 -19.02
CA GLU A 102 -0.41 7.35 -20.00
C GLU A 102 -0.03 7.89 -21.41
N MET A 103 -0.43 9.12 -21.71
CA MET A 103 -0.10 9.81 -22.98
C MET A 103 1.34 10.28 -23.06
N LEU A 104 2.04 10.41 -21.93
CA LEU A 104 3.46 10.75 -21.89
C LEU A 104 4.32 9.53 -22.15
N ASP A 105 5.46 9.70 -22.82
CA ASP A 105 6.48 8.66 -22.90
C ASP A 105 7.29 8.55 -21.60
N VAL A 106 8.17 7.54 -21.49
CA VAL A 106 8.91 7.29 -20.25
C VAL A 106 9.80 8.47 -19.84
N PRO A 107 10.60 9.09 -20.72
CA PRO A 107 11.36 10.30 -20.39
C PRO A 107 10.48 11.46 -19.91
N GLU A 108 9.34 11.68 -20.53
CA GLU A 108 8.39 12.74 -20.16
C GLU A 108 7.77 12.48 -18.77
N ARG A 109 7.44 11.23 -18.47
CA ARG A 109 6.96 10.84 -17.14
C ARG A 109 8.00 11.09 -16.04
N ILE A 110 9.26 10.80 -16.33
CA ILE A 110 10.38 11.10 -15.41
C ILE A 110 10.47 12.62 -15.18
N GLY A 111 10.47 13.41 -16.26
CA GLY A 111 10.47 14.88 -16.16
C GLY A 111 9.30 15.39 -15.34
N PHE A 112 8.09 14.90 -15.62
CA PHE A 112 6.88 15.35 -14.95
C PHE A 112 6.83 14.99 -13.44
N ALA A 113 7.35 13.81 -13.07
CA ALA A 113 7.45 13.44 -11.66
C ALA A 113 8.51 14.27 -10.92
N VAL A 114 9.70 14.46 -11.49
CA VAL A 114 10.83 15.10 -10.81
C VAL A 114 10.75 16.62 -10.88
N ALA A 115 10.62 17.18 -12.08
CA ALA A 115 10.66 18.63 -12.27
C ALA A 115 9.36 19.30 -11.85
N ASN A 116 8.19 18.75 -12.23
CA ASN A 116 6.91 19.35 -11.91
C ASN A 116 6.42 18.99 -10.52
N ALA A 117 6.35 17.70 -10.17
CA ALA A 117 5.76 17.29 -8.89
C ALA A 117 6.75 17.31 -7.72
N GLY A 118 8.05 17.21 -7.96
CA GLY A 118 9.07 17.26 -6.91
C GLY A 118 9.37 15.91 -6.25
N VAL A 119 9.18 14.82 -6.98
CA VAL A 119 9.70 13.49 -6.63
C VAL A 119 11.22 13.51 -6.73
N ASP A 120 11.89 12.86 -5.80
CA ASP A 120 13.36 12.88 -5.73
C ASP A 120 13.98 11.57 -6.22
N ILE A 121 13.30 10.43 -6.02
CA ILE A 121 13.73 9.09 -6.48
C ILE A 121 12.60 8.42 -7.25
N ILE A 122 12.88 7.97 -8.47
CA ILE A 122 11.95 7.14 -9.26
C ILE A 122 12.21 5.67 -8.95
N SER A 123 11.38 5.08 -8.10
CA SER A 123 11.52 3.70 -7.68
C SER A 123 11.21 2.72 -8.80
N GLY A 124 12.01 1.65 -8.90
CA GLY A 124 11.85 0.62 -9.93
C GLY A 124 12.17 1.08 -11.35
N LEU A 125 12.85 2.22 -11.49
CA LEU A 125 13.41 2.63 -12.78
C LEU A 125 14.81 2.02 -12.90
N PHE A 126 14.91 0.96 -13.69
CA PHE A 126 16.19 0.29 -14.00
C PHE A 126 16.74 0.69 -15.38
N ASP A 127 16.14 1.68 -16.00
CA ASP A 127 16.46 2.20 -17.33
C ASP A 127 17.17 3.54 -17.21
N ASN A 128 18.51 3.47 -17.08
CA ASN A 128 19.34 4.66 -17.00
C ASN A 128 19.29 5.48 -18.32
N GLU A 129 19.01 4.84 -19.46
CA GLU A 129 18.93 5.51 -20.75
C GLU A 129 17.72 6.44 -20.79
N ALA A 130 16.58 6.00 -20.29
CA ALA A 130 15.38 6.84 -20.19
C ALA A 130 15.58 8.05 -19.27
N GLY A 131 16.29 7.87 -18.15
CA GLY A 131 16.65 8.98 -17.27
C GLY A 131 17.58 10.00 -17.94
N MET A 132 18.61 9.51 -18.64
CA MET A 132 19.51 10.37 -19.40
C MET A 132 18.80 11.05 -20.57
N GLU A 133 17.87 10.36 -21.23
CA GLU A 133 17.08 10.96 -22.30
C GLU A 133 16.19 12.08 -21.78
N ALA A 134 15.52 11.90 -20.64
CA ALA A 134 14.72 12.94 -19.99
C ALA A 134 15.56 14.23 -19.74
N TYR A 135 16.79 14.05 -19.25
CA TYR A 135 17.73 15.15 -19.02
C TYR A 135 18.17 15.79 -20.33
N ASN A 136 18.56 14.99 -21.32
CA ASN A 136 19.06 15.48 -22.62
C ASN A 136 17.99 16.24 -23.40
N ARG A 137 16.72 15.84 -23.34
CA ARG A 137 15.60 16.58 -23.95
C ARG A 137 15.49 17.98 -23.37
N GLY A 138 15.72 18.15 -22.07
CA GLY A 138 15.79 19.47 -21.44
C GLY A 138 16.92 20.33 -21.94
N LYS A 139 18.12 19.75 -22.06
CA LYS A 139 19.34 20.46 -22.47
C LYS A 139 19.38 20.82 -23.92
N ASN A 140 18.88 19.98 -24.83
CA ASN A 140 19.12 20.06 -26.26
C ASN A 140 17.97 20.70 -27.06
N GLY A 141 16.99 21.33 -26.40
CA GLY A 141 15.89 21.99 -27.06
C GLY A 141 14.96 21.03 -27.82
N TYR A 142 14.77 19.82 -27.28
CA TYR A 142 13.96 18.77 -27.91
C TYR A 142 12.57 19.27 -28.36
N TYR A 143 11.88 20.00 -27.48
CA TYR A 143 10.54 20.52 -27.74
C TYR A 143 10.51 21.74 -28.67
N GLU A 144 11.63 22.19 -29.16
CA GLU A 144 11.69 23.20 -30.26
C GLU A 144 11.40 22.57 -31.62
N THR A 145 11.63 21.27 -31.73
CA THR A 145 11.45 20.48 -32.97
C THR A 145 10.43 19.35 -32.83
N HIS A 146 10.00 19.04 -31.63
CA HIS A 146 9.01 18.00 -31.31
C HIS A 146 7.78 18.61 -30.64
N PRO A 147 6.56 18.21 -31.04
CA PRO A 147 5.36 18.74 -30.42
C PRO A 147 5.28 18.35 -28.93
N LEU A 148 4.83 19.29 -28.12
CA LEU A 148 4.47 18.98 -26.74
C LEU A 148 3.21 18.11 -26.69
N PRO A 149 3.14 17.14 -25.76
CA PRO A 149 1.90 16.45 -25.47
C PRO A 149 0.81 17.46 -25.07
N GLU A 150 -0.42 17.19 -25.53
CA GLU A 150 -1.55 18.08 -25.25
C GLU A 150 -1.79 18.24 -23.75
N GLY A 151 -1.90 19.47 -23.30
CA GLY A 151 -2.19 19.82 -21.90
C GLY A 151 -0.97 19.93 -21.00
N PHE A 152 0.26 19.79 -21.54
CA PHE A 152 1.50 19.91 -20.78
C PHE A 152 2.36 21.07 -21.26
N ALA A 153 3.03 21.73 -20.30
CA ALA A 153 4.03 22.75 -20.61
C ALA A 153 5.43 22.14 -20.68
N LYS A 154 6.32 22.75 -21.48
CA LYS A 154 7.71 22.31 -21.63
C LYS A 154 8.43 22.21 -20.28
N GLU A 155 8.22 23.20 -19.43
CA GLU A 155 8.86 23.30 -18.10
C GLU A 155 8.44 22.19 -17.15
N GLU A 156 7.26 21.60 -17.36
CA GLU A 156 6.75 20.49 -16.54
C GLU A 156 7.40 19.14 -16.93
N LEU A 157 7.86 19.01 -18.17
CA LEU A 157 8.41 17.77 -18.72
C LEU A 157 9.93 17.75 -18.79
N THR A 158 10.57 18.88 -18.49
CA THR A 158 12.02 19.06 -18.69
C THR A 158 12.78 18.91 -17.38
N LEU A 159 13.71 17.97 -17.30
CA LEU A 159 14.68 17.90 -16.21
C LEU A 159 15.73 19.00 -16.37
N THR A 160 15.90 19.80 -15.32
CA THR A 160 16.94 20.81 -15.23
C THR A 160 18.00 20.39 -14.20
N ASP A 161 19.19 21.01 -14.27
CA ASP A 161 20.24 20.80 -13.25
C ASP A 161 19.71 21.13 -11.86
N GLU A 162 18.94 22.21 -11.72
CA GLU A 162 18.37 22.62 -10.42
C GLU A 162 17.37 21.59 -9.87
N ALA A 163 16.59 20.94 -10.74
CA ALA A 163 15.66 19.89 -10.32
C ALA A 163 16.41 18.64 -9.83
N LEU A 164 17.48 18.27 -10.54
CA LEU A 164 18.32 17.13 -10.18
C LEU A 164 19.12 17.43 -8.89
N ASP A 165 19.78 18.60 -8.82
CA ASP A 165 20.53 19.01 -7.63
C ASP A 165 19.66 19.03 -6.37
N ARG A 166 18.43 19.52 -6.48
CA ARG A 166 17.45 19.52 -5.40
C ARG A 166 17.09 18.10 -4.96
N ALA A 167 16.86 17.17 -5.88
CA ALA A 167 16.53 15.79 -5.61
C ALA A 167 17.71 15.06 -4.94
N VAL A 168 18.91 15.24 -5.48
CA VAL A 168 20.16 14.68 -4.93
C VAL A 168 20.45 15.25 -3.54
N ALA A 169 20.32 16.57 -3.36
CA ALA A 169 20.59 17.20 -2.07
C ALA A 169 19.69 16.63 -0.96
N ARG A 170 18.39 16.45 -1.23
CA ARG A 170 17.45 15.87 -0.24
C ARG A 170 17.81 14.44 0.12
N THR A 171 18.15 13.62 -0.87
CA THR A 171 18.54 12.22 -0.65
C THR A 171 19.87 12.13 0.13
N LEU A 172 20.85 12.92 -0.25
CA LEU A 172 22.15 12.94 0.44
C LEU A 172 22.06 13.50 1.86
N THR A 173 21.17 14.45 2.12
CA THR A 173 20.98 15.03 3.46
C THR A 173 20.74 13.95 4.50
N GLU A 174 19.90 12.95 4.20
CA GLU A 174 19.66 11.83 5.13
C GLU A 174 20.92 10.98 5.33
N LEU A 175 21.65 10.67 4.25
CA LEU A 175 22.87 9.87 4.34
C LEU A 175 23.92 10.56 5.22
N PHE A 176 24.07 11.89 5.09
CA PHE A 176 24.93 12.69 5.97
C PHE A 176 24.42 12.72 7.42
N ALA A 177 23.12 12.93 7.62
CA ALA A 177 22.53 12.95 8.96
C ALA A 177 22.69 11.61 9.70
N LEU A 178 22.69 10.50 8.98
CA LEU A 178 22.94 9.16 9.52
C LEU A 178 24.44 8.85 9.73
N GLY A 179 25.35 9.73 9.32
CA GLY A 179 26.80 9.52 9.41
C GLY A 179 27.32 8.40 8.52
N MET A 180 26.64 8.13 7.41
CA MET A 180 26.98 6.99 6.54
C MET A 180 28.29 7.19 5.77
N PHE A 181 28.73 8.43 5.63
CA PHE A 181 30.03 8.74 5.02
C PHE A 181 31.20 8.64 6.01
N GLU A 182 30.95 8.93 7.27
CA GLU A 182 31.94 8.85 8.35
C GLU A 182 32.05 7.43 8.91
N ASN A 183 30.94 6.73 9.04
CA ASN A 183 30.92 5.37 9.59
C ASN A 183 29.75 4.54 8.95
N PRO A 184 29.95 3.98 7.74
CA PRO A 184 28.94 3.18 7.06
C PRO A 184 28.72 1.79 7.68
N TYR A 185 29.64 1.35 8.54
CA TYR A 185 29.61 0.01 9.11
C TYR A 185 28.83 -0.02 10.42
N ARG A 186 28.18 -1.15 10.66
CA ARG A 186 27.49 -1.46 11.91
C ARG A 186 28.01 -2.78 12.46
N ASP A 187 28.06 -2.90 13.78
CA ASP A 187 28.41 -4.13 14.46
C ASP A 187 27.20 -5.09 14.41
N PRO A 188 27.33 -6.26 13.76
CA PRO A 188 26.23 -7.21 13.67
C PRO A 188 25.83 -7.80 15.03
N ASP A 189 26.77 -7.96 15.96
CA ASP A 189 26.48 -8.48 17.29
C ASP A 189 25.72 -7.45 18.14
N GLU A 190 26.05 -6.17 17.98
CA GLU A 190 25.28 -5.07 18.58
C GLU A 190 23.89 -4.99 17.98
N ALA A 191 23.75 -5.07 16.68
CA ALA A 191 22.46 -5.07 16.00
C ALA A 191 21.58 -6.24 16.49
N ALA A 192 22.15 -7.44 16.61
CA ALA A 192 21.44 -8.61 17.13
C ALA A 192 20.96 -8.45 18.58
N ARG A 193 21.66 -7.65 19.40
CA ARG A 193 21.26 -7.39 20.79
C ARG A 193 20.10 -6.41 20.92
N ILE A 194 19.97 -5.47 20.00
CA ILE A 194 18.96 -4.40 20.08
C ILE A 194 17.72 -4.66 19.24
N VAL A 195 17.77 -5.60 18.30
CA VAL A 195 16.64 -5.97 17.44
C VAL A 195 15.88 -7.16 18.00
N ALA A 196 14.56 -7.10 17.99
CA ALA A 196 13.67 -8.19 18.38
C ALA A 196 13.96 -8.74 19.80
N THR A 197 14.14 -7.83 20.76
CA THR A 197 14.34 -8.19 22.16
C THR A 197 13.08 -8.88 22.73
N PRO A 198 13.19 -9.60 23.86
CA PRO A 198 12.01 -10.17 24.51
C PRO A 198 10.89 -9.16 24.80
N SER A 199 11.23 -7.91 25.12
CA SER A 199 10.26 -6.84 25.33
C SER A 199 9.56 -6.40 24.04
N ASP A 200 10.28 -6.40 22.91
CA ASP A 200 9.69 -6.10 21.60
C ASP A 200 8.70 -7.18 21.18
N TRP A 201 9.07 -8.45 21.40
CA TRP A 201 8.18 -9.58 21.15
C TRP A 201 6.92 -9.54 22.04
N GLU A 202 7.04 -9.17 23.31
CA GLU A 202 5.86 -9.01 24.19
C GLU A 202 4.99 -7.84 23.72
N ALA A 203 5.56 -6.71 23.34
CA ALA A 203 4.83 -5.59 22.77
C ALA A 203 4.11 -5.95 21.48
N ALA A 204 4.75 -6.70 20.58
CA ALA A 204 4.15 -7.22 19.36
C ALA A 204 3.00 -8.21 19.65
N ALA A 205 3.19 -9.11 20.60
CA ALA A 205 2.18 -10.06 21.02
C ALA A 205 0.97 -9.35 21.65
N ASP A 206 1.18 -8.29 22.44
CA ASP A 206 0.09 -7.47 22.97
C ASP A 206 -0.67 -6.73 21.87
N ALA A 207 0.03 -6.18 20.89
CA ALA A 207 -0.60 -5.56 19.73
C ALA A 207 -1.46 -6.56 18.94
N HIS A 208 -0.97 -7.78 18.72
CA HIS A 208 -1.73 -8.85 18.09
C HIS A 208 -2.98 -9.23 18.89
N ARG A 209 -2.86 -9.38 20.22
CA ARG A 209 -4.02 -9.66 21.08
C ARG A 209 -5.09 -8.58 20.98
N ARG A 210 -4.68 -7.30 20.98
CA ARG A 210 -5.59 -6.15 20.86
C ARG A 210 -6.19 -5.97 19.46
N SER A 211 -5.57 -6.51 18.42
CA SER A 211 -6.10 -6.42 17.06
C SER A 211 -7.26 -7.37 16.78
N VAL A 212 -7.50 -8.35 17.68
CA VAL A 212 -8.62 -9.28 17.56
C VAL A 212 -9.92 -8.58 17.86
N VAL A 213 -10.84 -8.53 16.88
CA VAL A 213 -12.15 -7.89 17.02
C VAL A 213 -13.23 -8.95 17.25
N LEU A 214 -13.97 -8.82 18.34
CA LEU A 214 -15.10 -9.69 18.66
C LEU A 214 -16.36 -9.17 17.95
N LEU A 215 -16.74 -9.77 16.82
CA LEU A 215 -17.88 -9.34 16.02
C LEU A 215 -19.22 -9.81 16.61
N LYS A 216 -19.24 -11.01 17.16
CA LYS A 216 -20.44 -11.60 17.77
C LYS A 216 -20.06 -12.54 18.91
N ASN A 217 -20.80 -12.51 20.01
CA ASN A 217 -20.64 -13.42 21.12
C ASN A 217 -21.95 -13.56 21.89
N ASP A 218 -22.40 -14.78 22.06
CA ASP A 218 -23.60 -15.14 22.82
C ASP A 218 -23.27 -15.62 24.24
N GLY A 219 -22.05 -15.35 24.73
CA GLY A 219 -21.53 -15.82 26.01
C GLY A 219 -20.64 -17.06 25.90
N THR A 220 -20.40 -17.58 24.69
CA THR A 220 -19.46 -18.69 24.48
C THR A 220 -18.04 -18.28 24.84
N LEU A 221 -17.60 -17.11 24.37
CA LEU A 221 -16.29 -16.58 24.69
C LEU A 221 -16.31 -15.69 25.97
N PRO A 222 -15.22 -15.66 26.73
CA PRO A 222 -13.98 -16.43 26.55
C PRO A 222 -14.17 -17.90 26.91
N LEU A 223 -13.45 -18.80 26.22
CA LEU A 223 -13.34 -20.21 26.57
C LEU A 223 -12.38 -20.38 27.75
N THR A 224 -12.85 -20.05 28.94
CA THR A 224 -12.07 -20.19 30.18
C THR A 224 -11.71 -21.64 30.47
N ALA A 225 -10.77 -21.89 31.39
CA ALA A 225 -10.40 -23.23 31.81
C ALA A 225 -11.62 -24.06 32.27
N ASP A 226 -12.53 -23.43 33.04
CA ASP A 226 -13.74 -24.09 33.52
C ASP A 226 -14.71 -24.47 32.41
N LYS A 227 -14.89 -23.58 31.41
CA LYS A 227 -15.73 -23.86 30.24
C LYS A 227 -15.15 -24.97 29.34
N ARG A 228 -13.82 -25.12 29.33
CA ARG A 228 -13.13 -26.17 28.55
C ARG A 228 -13.00 -27.50 29.30
N ALA A 229 -13.18 -27.48 30.63
CA ALA A 229 -13.02 -28.66 31.44
C ALA A 229 -13.94 -29.79 30.98
N ASN A 230 -13.32 -30.95 30.65
CA ASN A 230 -14.03 -32.15 30.15
C ASN A 230 -14.74 -31.95 28.79
N LYS A 231 -14.41 -30.89 28.05
CA LYS A 231 -14.96 -30.60 26.73
C LYS A 231 -14.03 -31.07 25.63
N LYS A 232 -14.61 -31.58 24.55
CA LYS A 232 -13.92 -32.00 23.33
C LYS A 232 -13.95 -30.86 22.35
N ILE A 233 -12.80 -30.56 21.74
CA ILE A 233 -12.64 -29.45 20.81
C ILE A 233 -12.19 -30.01 19.45
N TYR A 234 -12.91 -29.66 18.42
CA TYR A 234 -12.45 -29.77 17.03
C TYR A 234 -11.75 -28.47 16.62
N ALA A 235 -10.62 -28.56 15.94
CA ALA A 235 -9.89 -27.39 15.48
C ALA A 235 -9.35 -27.61 14.08
N GLU A 236 -9.61 -26.66 13.18
CA GLU A 236 -9.18 -26.71 11.80
C GLU A 236 -8.93 -25.32 11.23
N ALA A 237 -7.96 -25.21 10.32
CA ALA A 237 -7.67 -23.98 9.55
C ALA A 237 -8.05 -24.18 8.09
N PHE A 238 -8.85 -23.27 7.58
CA PHE A 238 -9.32 -23.21 6.19
C PHE A 238 -8.61 -22.10 5.45
N LEU A 239 -7.72 -22.47 4.53
CA LEU A 239 -6.91 -21.56 3.73
C LEU A 239 -7.00 -21.99 2.25
N LYS A 240 -6.87 -21.05 1.34
CA LYS A 240 -6.89 -21.30 -0.11
C LYS A 240 -5.90 -22.41 -0.54
N ASN A 241 -4.69 -22.41 0.04
CA ASN A 241 -3.69 -23.44 -0.24
C ASN A 241 -3.88 -24.61 0.72
N ALA A 242 -4.30 -25.76 0.19
CA ALA A 242 -4.59 -26.97 0.98
C ALA A 242 -3.39 -27.46 1.81
N LYS A 243 -2.15 -27.35 1.30
CA LYS A 243 -0.96 -27.71 2.08
C LYS A 243 -0.76 -26.77 3.26
N HIS A 244 -0.87 -25.48 3.04
CA HIS A 244 -0.77 -24.48 4.13
C HIS A 244 -1.91 -24.65 5.15
N ALA A 245 -3.11 -25.02 4.70
CA ALA A 245 -4.23 -25.31 5.59
C ALA A 245 -3.91 -26.52 6.50
N ALA A 246 -3.36 -27.59 5.94
CA ALA A 246 -2.97 -28.78 6.71
C ALA A 246 -1.85 -28.48 7.72
N ASP A 247 -0.80 -27.76 7.29
CA ASP A 247 0.32 -27.36 8.16
C ASP A 247 -0.17 -26.44 9.29
N SER A 248 -1.04 -25.48 8.98
CA SER A 248 -1.63 -24.57 9.98
C SER A 248 -2.55 -25.28 10.95
N THR A 249 -3.35 -26.24 10.46
CA THR A 249 -4.20 -27.08 11.33
C THR A 249 -3.35 -27.91 12.27
N ALA A 250 -2.26 -28.52 11.78
CA ALA A 250 -1.37 -29.30 12.61
C ALA A 250 -0.69 -28.46 13.71
N ALA A 251 -0.21 -27.26 13.35
CA ALA A 251 0.39 -26.33 14.30
C ALA A 251 -0.63 -25.87 15.38
N LEU A 252 -1.82 -25.47 14.95
CA LEU A 252 -2.91 -25.06 15.85
C LEU A 252 -3.27 -26.18 16.83
N ARG A 253 -3.48 -27.39 16.33
CA ARG A 253 -3.82 -28.56 17.17
C ARG A 253 -2.73 -28.91 18.15
N LYS A 254 -1.46 -28.78 17.75
CA LYS A 254 -0.31 -29.00 18.64
C LYS A 254 -0.32 -28.04 19.83
N GLU A 255 -0.61 -26.77 19.61
CA GLU A 255 -0.72 -25.79 20.70
C GLU A 255 -1.92 -26.04 21.60
N LEU A 256 -3.07 -26.34 21.02
CA LEU A 256 -4.30 -26.63 21.78
C LEU A 256 -4.23 -27.90 22.60
N ALA A 257 -3.48 -28.92 22.16
CA ALA A 257 -3.32 -30.19 22.86
C ALA A 257 -2.79 -30.05 24.30
N ASN A 258 -2.07 -28.96 24.59
CA ASN A 258 -1.56 -28.67 25.93
C ASN A 258 -2.68 -28.26 26.93
N THR A 259 -3.83 -27.81 26.41
CA THR A 259 -4.88 -27.21 27.26
C THR A 259 -6.28 -27.76 26.97
N CYS A 260 -6.45 -28.57 25.93
CA CYS A 260 -7.74 -29.02 25.43
C CYS A 260 -7.69 -30.50 25.05
N THR A 261 -8.83 -31.18 25.18
CA THR A 261 -9.04 -32.51 24.59
C THR A 261 -9.49 -32.35 23.16
N LEU A 262 -8.64 -32.73 22.20
CA LEU A 262 -8.92 -32.61 20.77
C LEU A 262 -9.58 -33.88 20.21
N VAL A 263 -10.49 -33.69 19.27
CA VAL A 263 -11.11 -34.75 18.45
C VAL A 263 -10.90 -34.50 16.97
N ASP A 264 -10.92 -35.56 16.17
CA ASP A 264 -10.72 -35.49 14.72
C ASP A 264 -12.05 -35.38 13.95
N ASP A 265 -13.12 -35.86 14.55
CA ASP A 265 -14.46 -35.80 14.00
C ASP A 265 -15.23 -34.62 14.64
N PRO A 266 -15.65 -33.63 13.87
CA PRO A 266 -16.41 -32.49 14.39
C PRO A 266 -17.74 -32.92 15.04
N ALA A 267 -18.32 -34.05 14.64
CA ALA A 267 -19.55 -34.57 15.25
C ALA A 267 -19.36 -35.02 16.71
N GLN A 268 -18.12 -35.24 17.13
CA GLN A 268 -17.79 -35.62 18.51
C GLN A 268 -17.38 -34.42 19.37
N ALA A 269 -17.35 -33.22 18.80
CA ALA A 269 -16.88 -32.02 19.49
C ALA A 269 -18.00 -31.31 20.27
N ASP A 270 -17.67 -30.78 21.44
CA ASP A 270 -18.51 -29.81 22.16
C ASP A 270 -18.35 -28.39 21.61
N PHE A 271 -17.14 -28.07 21.09
CA PHE A 271 -16.79 -26.79 20.46
C PHE A 271 -15.97 -27.02 19.20
N ALA A 272 -16.24 -26.21 18.18
CA ALA A 272 -15.39 -26.14 16.98
C ALA A 272 -14.65 -24.78 16.93
N LEU A 273 -13.35 -24.84 16.73
CA LEU A 273 -12.49 -23.68 16.49
C LEU A 273 -12.09 -23.70 15.02
N LEU A 274 -12.69 -22.84 14.23
CA LEU A 274 -12.45 -22.74 12.80
C LEU A 274 -11.71 -21.44 12.49
N PHE A 275 -10.54 -21.55 11.89
CA PHE A 275 -9.73 -20.42 11.44
C PHE A 275 -9.86 -20.31 9.94
N VAL A 276 -10.53 -19.28 9.48
CA VAL A 276 -10.86 -19.10 8.07
C VAL A 276 -10.12 -17.91 7.49
N SER A 277 -9.41 -18.12 6.38
CA SER A 277 -8.83 -17.06 5.58
C SER A 277 -9.47 -17.09 4.20
N PRO A 278 -10.53 -16.32 3.96
CA PRO A 278 -11.25 -16.31 2.70
C PRO A 278 -10.35 -15.81 1.57
N SER A 279 -10.54 -16.35 0.36
CA SER A 279 -9.83 -15.89 -0.84
C SER A 279 -10.49 -14.63 -1.38
N SER A 280 -9.68 -13.65 -1.78
CA SER A 280 -10.14 -12.44 -2.44
C SER A 280 -9.69 -12.32 -3.90
N GLY A 281 -9.24 -13.42 -4.51
CA GLY A 281 -8.62 -13.44 -5.84
C GLY A 281 -7.16 -13.02 -5.83
N GLU A 282 -6.54 -13.08 -6.99
CA GLU A 282 -5.14 -12.75 -7.17
C GLU A 282 -4.97 -11.32 -7.65
N TYR A 283 -4.16 -10.57 -6.93
CA TYR A 283 -3.71 -9.25 -7.34
C TYR A 283 -2.49 -9.40 -8.24
N PHE A 284 -2.07 -8.52 -9.01
CA PHE A 284 -0.83 -8.48 -9.81
C PHE A 284 -0.70 -9.47 -10.97
N ASN A 285 -1.42 -10.55 -11.01
CA ASN A 285 -1.32 -11.53 -12.07
C ASN A 285 -2.48 -11.41 -13.03
N ALA A 286 -2.36 -10.55 -14.02
CA ALA A 286 -3.18 -10.56 -15.22
C ALA A 286 -4.72 -10.52 -15.03
N THR A 287 -5.23 -10.64 -13.82
CA THR A 287 -6.65 -10.52 -13.55
C THR A 287 -6.95 -9.11 -13.07
N PRO A 288 -7.29 -8.19 -13.97
CA PRO A 288 -7.68 -6.86 -13.57
C PRO A 288 -9.06 -6.93 -12.95
N GLY A 289 -9.18 -6.44 -11.73
CA GLY A 289 -10.47 -6.37 -11.08
C GLY A 289 -10.41 -6.74 -9.61
N TYR A 290 -11.56 -7.00 -9.07
CA TYR A 290 -11.78 -7.24 -7.66
C TYR A 290 -12.72 -8.44 -7.50
N LEU A 291 -12.27 -9.46 -6.78
CA LEU A 291 -13.13 -10.56 -6.39
C LEU A 291 -13.85 -10.23 -5.10
N GLU A 292 -15.10 -10.54 -5.04
CA GLU A 292 -15.89 -10.48 -3.82
C GLU A 292 -15.35 -11.51 -2.81
N LEU A 293 -15.24 -11.12 -1.55
CA LEU A 293 -14.89 -12.03 -0.47
C LEU A 293 -16.07 -12.98 -0.22
N ASP A 294 -15.79 -14.26 -0.24
CA ASP A 294 -16.75 -15.31 0.00
C ASP A 294 -16.19 -16.35 0.97
N ILE A 295 -17.05 -16.98 1.74
CA ILE A 295 -16.73 -18.05 2.68
C ILE A 295 -17.59 -19.28 2.42
N CYS A 296 -17.64 -19.73 1.18
CA CYS A 296 -18.32 -20.96 0.78
C CYS A 296 -19.87 -20.88 0.90
N GLU A 297 -20.44 -19.99 0.10
CA GLU A 297 -21.91 -19.83 0.01
C GLU A 297 -22.49 -20.49 -1.25
N ASP A 298 -21.77 -21.41 -1.91
CA ASP A 298 -22.10 -21.96 -3.23
C ASP A 298 -22.34 -20.87 -4.28
N LYS A 299 -21.67 -19.74 -4.10
CA LYS A 299 -21.84 -18.55 -4.88
C LYS A 299 -20.77 -18.46 -5.98
N THR A 300 -21.21 -18.15 -7.18
CA THR A 300 -20.28 -17.82 -8.25
C THR A 300 -19.74 -16.42 -8.06
N VAL A 301 -18.44 -16.30 -7.92
CA VAL A 301 -17.71 -15.04 -7.80
C VAL A 301 -16.91 -14.78 -9.07
N CYS A 302 -16.74 -13.52 -9.43
CA CYS A 302 -15.98 -13.13 -10.59
C CYS A 302 -15.27 -11.79 -10.37
N ASN A 303 -14.15 -11.62 -11.05
CA ASN A 303 -13.57 -10.30 -11.22
C ASN A 303 -14.51 -9.42 -12.04
N VAL A 304 -14.47 -8.14 -11.75
CA VAL A 304 -15.17 -7.12 -12.53
C VAL A 304 -14.18 -6.10 -13.08
N ASP A 305 -14.46 -5.57 -14.26
CA ASP A 305 -13.68 -4.46 -14.83
C ASP A 305 -14.00 -3.12 -14.11
N ALA A 306 -13.37 -2.05 -14.55
CA ALA A 306 -13.57 -0.71 -13.98
C ALA A 306 -15.02 -0.20 -14.04
N ASN A 307 -15.86 -0.81 -14.89
CA ASN A 307 -17.27 -0.46 -15.06
C ASN A 307 -18.20 -1.41 -14.30
N GLY A 308 -17.64 -2.37 -13.53
CA GLY A 308 -18.41 -3.39 -12.84
C GLY A 308 -18.90 -4.54 -13.73
N LYS A 309 -18.37 -4.67 -14.96
CA LYS A 309 -18.72 -5.76 -15.86
C LYS A 309 -17.94 -7.02 -15.49
N PRO A 310 -18.59 -8.19 -15.36
CA PRO A 310 -17.93 -9.46 -15.11
C PRO A 310 -16.86 -9.78 -16.14
N MET A 311 -15.72 -10.26 -15.67
CA MET A 311 -14.62 -10.74 -16.49
C MET A 311 -14.72 -12.27 -16.70
N ALA A 312 -13.82 -12.83 -17.51
CA ALA A 312 -13.86 -14.24 -17.87
C ALA A 312 -13.45 -15.22 -16.76
N ASP A 313 -12.74 -14.74 -15.75
CA ASP A 313 -12.23 -15.53 -14.63
C ASP A 313 -13.24 -15.63 -13.50
N THR A 314 -14.31 -16.36 -13.76
CA THR A 314 -15.33 -16.67 -12.77
C THR A 314 -15.07 -18.05 -12.16
N HIS A 315 -15.39 -18.22 -10.89
CA HIS A 315 -15.41 -19.50 -10.23
C HIS A 315 -16.55 -19.56 -9.19
N THR A 316 -16.89 -20.78 -8.81
CA THR A 316 -17.89 -21.01 -7.77
C THR A 316 -17.20 -21.57 -6.54
N GLU A 317 -17.34 -20.87 -5.43
CA GLU A 317 -16.84 -21.33 -4.13
C GLU A 317 -17.75 -22.44 -3.61
N THR A 318 -17.23 -23.65 -3.52
CA THR A 318 -17.97 -24.82 -3.05
C THR A 318 -17.41 -25.38 -1.75
N THR A 319 -16.25 -24.90 -1.33
CA THR A 319 -15.61 -25.28 -0.06
C THR A 319 -14.87 -24.10 0.54
N LEU A 320 -14.63 -24.12 1.86
CA LEU A 320 -13.84 -23.09 2.54
C LEU A 320 -12.37 -23.06 2.10
N HIS A 321 -11.94 -24.01 1.30
CA HIS A 321 -10.59 -24.05 0.73
C HIS A 321 -10.53 -23.42 -0.68
N GLY A 322 -11.65 -23.03 -1.25
CA GLY A 322 -11.74 -22.38 -2.57
C GLY A 322 -11.65 -23.34 -3.74
#